data_d6d119089648f760696855d6af697a8b
#
_entry.id   d6d119089648f760696855d6af697a8b
#
_cell.length_a   1.000
_cell.length_b   1.000
_cell.length_c   1.000
_cell.angle_alpha   90.00
_cell.angle_beta   90.00
_cell.angle_gamma   90.00
#
_symmetry.space_group_name_H-M   'P 1'
#
loop_
_entity.id
_entity.type
_entity.pdbx_description
1 polymer ?
#
loop_
_entity_poly.entity_id
_entity_poly.type
_entity_poly.pdbx_seq_one_letter_code
_entity_poly.pdbx_strand_id
1 'polypeptide(L)'
;RSAACSTSHPRASRGVATQFCERAEGEGYSQDLCSYVRNNIGYVSRALEVGHIPPEAPPGGLGTATMLLGSGTLCDPRIKWFQSLSSQYLSLPVFHIDPMSPPHDVDVDDPRIEAHYKEILAETLREQVAFLERTLGRPMDTERLRSALGHAQEMIALLWEIQSLRRAVPCPMGSEDFFTGCVVPLLFMLGEREAVEYFRCLRDEVSDRVARGVGVIPDERFRLLWMGIPPWYNLGFFNSVGELGALFPAETSYYVGAPVEIDLSDPIEALVDRSWKRAVWITRWGAEVIPENLSPSGFSQPGTKLIRQWVHDYRLDGAVMHRTRSCRAVSWGQVHIKNQLEEEGIPSLIFESDMADPRSWADSIIMGQIRGLLEAIASGRRERARAS
;
A
#
# COMPACT_ATOMS: atom_id res chain seq x y z
N ARG A 1 4.77 16.20 4.40
CA ARG A 1 5.42 14.86 4.31
C ARG A 1 4.88 14.05 5.47
N SER A 2 4.29 12.87 5.22
CA SER A 2 3.75 12.08 6.32
C SER A 2 4.89 11.44 7.10
N ALA A 3 4.92 11.67 8.41
CA ALA A 3 5.92 11.10 9.32
C ALA A 3 5.98 9.56 9.26
N ALA A 4 4.88 8.91 8.90
CA ALA A 4 4.77 7.46 8.82
C ALA A 4 5.70 6.82 7.79
N CYS A 5 6.05 7.54 6.75
CA CYS A 5 6.70 6.95 5.58
C CYS A 5 8.24 7.06 5.60
N SER A 6 8.81 7.96 6.38
CA SER A 6 10.26 8.19 6.34
C SER A 6 11.04 7.20 7.19
N THR A 7 10.44 6.59 8.21
CA THR A 7 11.08 5.53 9.01
C THR A 7 10.99 4.15 8.38
N SER A 8 10.06 3.95 7.45
CA SER A 8 9.97 2.76 6.60
C SER A 8 10.75 2.90 5.30
N HIS A 9 11.59 3.92 5.17
CA HIS A 9 12.37 4.17 3.95
C HIS A 9 13.23 2.95 3.62
N PRO A 10 13.26 2.46 2.36
CA PRO A 10 14.02 1.28 1.97
C PRO A 10 15.54 1.39 2.21
N ARG A 11 16.03 2.57 2.57
CA ARG A 11 17.44 2.82 2.93
C ARG A 11 17.75 2.67 4.43
N ALA A 12 16.75 2.48 5.29
CA ALA A 12 17.04 2.13 6.68
C ALA A 12 17.66 0.74 6.69
N SER A 13 18.92 0.63 7.13
CA SER A 13 19.54 -0.69 7.31
C SER A 13 18.67 -1.53 8.26
N ARG A 14 18.66 -2.85 8.10
CA ARG A 14 17.92 -3.76 8.99
C ARG A 14 18.14 -3.43 10.47
N GLY A 15 19.38 -3.06 10.84
CA GLY A 15 19.74 -2.71 12.22
C GLY A 15 19.07 -1.45 12.75
N VAL A 16 18.86 -0.42 11.94
CA VAL A 16 18.26 0.86 12.37
C VAL A 16 16.79 0.71 12.69
N ALA A 17 16.04 0.01 11.83
CA ALA A 17 14.62 -0.25 12.08
C ALA A 17 14.42 -1.08 13.36
N THR A 18 15.28 -2.06 13.61
CA THR A 18 15.27 -2.86 14.86
C THR A 18 15.49 -1.98 16.08
N GLN A 19 16.50 -1.12 16.08
CA GLN A 19 16.82 -0.26 17.22
C GLN A 19 15.66 0.66 17.61
N PHE A 20 14.99 1.27 16.64
CA PHE A 20 13.83 2.11 16.92
C PHE A 20 12.62 1.31 17.42
N CYS A 21 12.36 0.13 16.87
CA CYS A 21 11.32 -0.75 17.40
C CYS A 21 11.61 -1.18 18.83
N GLU A 22 12.84 -1.61 19.15
CA GLU A 22 13.27 -2.02 20.50
C GLU A 22 13.20 -0.86 21.50
N ARG A 23 13.51 0.36 21.06
CA ARG A 23 13.37 1.55 21.90
C ARG A 23 11.91 1.78 22.28
N ALA A 24 10.99 1.74 21.33
CA ALA A 24 9.55 1.88 21.63
C ALA A 24 9.06 0.76 22.56
N GLU A 25 9.53 -0.47 22.35
CA GLU A 25 9.21 -1.62 23.23
C GLU A 25 9.73 -1.40 24.66
N GLY A 26 10.93 -0.84 24.81
CA GLY A 26 11.49 -0.44 26.10
C GLY A 26 10.67 0.65 26.82
N GLU A 27 9.87 1.43 26.07
CA GLU A 27 8.91 2.41 26.60
C GLU A 27 7.51 1.83 26.86
N GLY A 28 7.31 0.52 26.66
CA GLY A 28 6.07 -0.19 26.94
C GLY A 28 5.15 -0.42 25.74
N TYR A 29 5.57 -0.09 24.53
CA TYR A 29 4.79 -0.41 23.32
C TYR A 29 4.98 -1.88 22.93
N SER A 30 3.88 -2.64 22.86
CA SER A 30 3.90 -4.07 22.56
C SER A 30 4.50 -4.39 21.18
N GLN A 31 5.19 -5.52 21.06
CA GLN A 31 5.68 -6.07 19.79
C GLN A 31 4.57 -6.37 18.78
N ASP A 32 3.35 -6.60 19.26
CA ASP A 32 2.17 -6.81 18.39
C ASP A 32 1.61 -5.51 17.79
N LEU A 33 2.07 -4.35 18.29
CA LEU A 33 1.73 -3.07 17.71
C LEU A 33 2.43 -2.91 16.36
N CYS A 34 1.74 -2.28 15.44
CA CYS A 34 2.25 -1.99 14.09
C CYS A 34 3.72 -1.52 14.11
N SER A 35 4.58 -2.18 13.34
CA SER A 35 6.01 -1.87 13.30
C SER A 35 6.31 -0.47 12.75
N TYR A 36 5.44 0.10 11.91
CA TYR A 36 5.56 1.51 11.52
C TYR A 36 5.39 2.43 12.74
N VAL A 37 4.42 2.12 13.60
CA VAL A 37 4.16 2.88 14.83
C VAL A 37 5.36 2.78 15.76
N ARG A 38 5.81 1.56 16.07
CA ARG A 38 6.97 1.33 16.95
C ARG A 38 8.24 2.00 16.43
N ASN A 39 8.52 1.86 15.15
CA ASN A 39 9.68 2.45 14.50
C ASN A 39 9.65 3.99 14.60
N ASN A 40 8.50 4.60 14.33
CA ASN A 40 8.36 6.06 14.38
C ASN A 40 8.40 6.60 15.82
N ILE A 41 7.74 5.95 16.77
CA ILE A 41 7.79 6.33 18.18
C ILE A 41 9.23 6.25 18.70
N GLY A 42 9.93 5.15 18.44
CA GLY A 42 11.32 5.00 18.84
C GLY A 42 12.25 6.03 18.21
N TYR A 43 12.01 6.37 16.94
CA TYR A 43 12.72 7.48 16.28
C TYR A 43 12.46 8.82 16.99
N VAL A 44 11.20 9.17 17.23
CA VAL A 44 10.83 10.45 17.88
C VAL A 44 11.38 10.51 19.30
N SER A 45 11.25 9.46 20.07
CA SER A 45 11.84 9.35 21.41
C SER A 45 13.36 9.57 21.39
N ARG A 46 14.05 8.94 20.45
CA ARG A 46 15.50 9.12 20.30
C ARG A 46 15.87 10.54 19.87
N ALA A 47 15.11 11.12 18.94
CA ALA A 47 15.32 12.49 18.49
C ALA A 47 15.15 13.51 19.63
N LEU A 48 14.16 13.31 20.50
CA LEU A 48 13.96 14.16 21.69
C LEU A 48 15.11 14.02 22.70
N GLU A 49 15.63 12.80 22.89
CA GLU A 49 16.77 12.56 23.77
C GLU A 49 18.05 13.28 23.30
N VAL A 50 18.36 13.20 22.01
CA VAL A 50 19.59 13.79 21.46
C VAL A 50 19.43 15.25 21.04
N GLY A 51 18.22 15.76 20.95
CA GLY A 51 17.92 17.15 20.56
C GLY A 51 18.10 17.45 19.06
N HIS A 52 18.34 16.44 18.24
CA HIS A 52 18.53 16.57 16.79
C HIS A 52 18.10 15.27 16.06
N ILE A 53 18.24 15.22 14.74
CA ILE A 53 18.04 13.98 13.98
C ILE A 53 18.97 12.89 14.54
N PRO A 54 18.44 11.73 14.96
CA PRO A 54 19.27 10.65 15.47
C PRO A 54 20.38 10.28 14.48
N PRO A 55 21.63 10.10 14.95
CA PRO A 55 22.75 9.76 14.06
C PRO A 55 22.56 8.41 13.34
N GLU A 56 21.74 7.53 13.93
CA GLU A 56 21.36 6.23 13.37
C GLU A 56 20.33 6.34 12.24
N ALA A 57 19.63 7.47 12.15
CA ALA A 57 18.54 7.65 11.19
C ALA A 57 19.06 7.72 9.75
N PRO A 58 18.22 7.38 8.76
CA PRO A 58 18.54 7.62 7.36
C PRO A 58 18.87 9.11 7.10
N PRO A 59 19.72 9.41 6.13
CA PRO A 59 20.07 10.80 5.78
C PRO A 59 18.83 11.69 5.61
N GLY A 60 18.84 12.84 6.28
CA GLY A 60 17.74 13.79 6.30
C GLY A 60 16.66 13.52 7.34
N GLY A 61 16.60 12.32 7.93
CA GLY A 61 15.65 11.95 8.99
C GLY A 61 14.22 12.41 8.77
N LEU A 62 13.49 12.59 9.88
CA LEU A 62 12.20 13.31 9.88
C LEU A 62 12.47 14.78 10.18
N GLY A 63 11.92 15.68 9.37
CA GLY A 63 11.95 17.10 9.70
C GLY A 63 11.14 17.41 10.96
N THR A 64 11.35 18.60 11.53
CA THR A 64 10.55 19.08 12.67
C THR A 64 9.08 19.24 12.26
N ALA A 65 8.19 18.54 12.95
CA ALA A 65 6.76 18.65 12.71
C ALA A 65 6.23 19.94 13.32
N THR A 66 5.29 20.61 12.63
CA THR A 66 4.54 21.75 13.13
C THR A 66 3.16 21.32 13.61
N MET A 67 2.61 20.27 13.01
CA MET A 67 1.32 19.66 13.34
C MET A 67 1.32 18.20 12.88
N LEU A 68 0.31 17.47 13.29
CA LEU A 68 0.09 16.09 12.88
C LEU A 68 -1.25 15.95 12.14
N LEU A 69 -1.23 15.31 10.99
CA LEU A 69 -2.43 14.97 10.23
C LEU A 69 -2.56 13.46 10.16
N GLY A 70 -3.55 12.92 10.85
CA GLY A 70 -3.84 11.50 10.90
C GLY A 70 -5.06 11.13 10.06
N SER A 71 -5.18 9.83 9.75
CA SER A 71 -6.36 9.28 9.08
C SER A 71 -6.63 7.89 9.64
N GLY A 72 -7.89 7.61 9.96
CA GLY A 72 -8.38 6.29 10.38
C GLY A 72 -8.69 5.34 9.23
N THR A 73 -8.66 5.79 8.00
CA THR A 73 -9.17 5.10 6.81
C THR A 73 -8.61 3.69 6.60
N LEU A 74 -7.36 3.43 6.97
CA LEU A 74 -6.70 2.14 6.70
C LEU A 74 -6.64 1.22 7.90
N CYS A 75 -6.46 1.75 9.11
CA CYS A 75 -6.30 0.95 10.32
C CYS A 75 -6.42 1.77 11.60
N ASP A 76 -6.91 1.12 12.66
CA ASP A 76 -7.05 1.67 14.00
C ASP A 76 -5.74 2.18 14.64
N PRO A 77 -4.57 1.51 14.50
CA PRO A 77 -3.35 1.99 15.12
C PRO A 77 -2.92 3.39 14.67
N ARG A 78 -3.30 3.85 13.48
CA ARG A 78 -2.93 5.19 12.98
C ARG A 78 -3.49 6.31 13.82
N ILE A 79 -4.72 6.21 14.30
CA ILE A 79 -5.32 7.23 15.17
C ILE A 79 -4.54 7.29 16.49
N LYS A 80 -4.35 6.15 17.15
CA LYS A 80 -3.63 6.07 18.42
C LYS A 80 -2.16 6.50 18.30
N TRP A 81 -1.52 6.19 17.19
CA TRP A 81 -0.16 6.63 16.89
C TRP A 81 -0.03 8.15 16.93
N PHE A 82 -0.86 8.86 16.14
CA PHE A 82 -0.80 10.32 16.09
C PHE A 82 -1.25 10.97 17.41
N GLN A 83 -2.20 10.36 18.13
CA GLN A 83 -2.56 10.80 19.49
C GLN A 83 -1.39 10.67 20.46
N SER A 84 -0.67 9.53 20.46
CA SER A 84 0.51 9.33 21.30
C SER A 84 1.61 10.33 20.94
N LEU A 85 1.92 10.52 19.67
CA LEU A 85 2.92 11.51 19.25
C LEU A 85 2.55 12.92 19.71
N SER A 86 1.29 13.30 19.56
CA SER A 86 0.80 14.63 19.98
C SER A 86 0.90 14.80 21.49
N SER A 87 0.34 13.88 22.28
CA SER A 87 0.13 14.07 23.71
C SER A 87 1.36 13.70 24.55
N GLN A 88 2.15 12.70 24.14
CA GLN A 88 3.22 12.15 24.97
C GLN A 88 4.62 12.62 24.57
N TYR A 89 4.83 12.99 23.29
CA TYR A 89 6.17 13.28 22.78
C TYR A 89 6.33 14.72 22.29
N LEU A 90 5.43 15.22 21.45
CA LEU A 90 5.70 16.42 20.67
C LEU A 90 4.88 17.64 21.11
N SER A 91 3.80 17.45 21.88
CA SER A 91 2.85 18.52 22.27
C SER A 91 2.37 19.35 21.08
N LEU A 92 2.08 18.68 19.96
CA LEU A 92 1.67 19.32 18.71
C LEU A 92 0.17 19.20 18.46
N PRO A 93 -0.46 20.19 17.81
CA PRO A 93 -1.85 20.07 17.38
C PRO A 93 -1.99 18.89 16.40
N VAL A 94 -3.08 18.14 16.54
CA VAL A 94 -3.39 17.00 15.69
C VAL A 94 -4.80 17.13 15.13
N PHE A 95 -4.96 16.81 13.85
CA PHE A 95 -6.25 16.64 13.19
C PHE A 95 -6.34 15.22 12.61
N HIS A 96 -7.46 14.57 12.84
CA HIS A 96 -7.76 13.27 12.25
C HIS A 96 -8.88 13.41 11.23
N ILE A 97 -8.64 12.94 10.01
CA ILE A 97 -9.69 12.72 9.03
C ILE A 97 -10.03 11.23 9.03
N ASP A 98 -11.30 10.94 9.16
CA ASP A 98 -11.82 9.58 9.06
C ASP A 98 -12.92 9.56 7.98
N PRO A 99 -12.55 9.48 6.70
CA PRO A 99 -13.51 9.36 5.63
C PRO A 99 -14.21 8.00 5.79
N MET A 100 -15.45 8.06 6.21
CA MET A 100 -16.28 6.88 6.38
C MET A 100 -16.49 6.20 5.02
N SER A 101 -16.31 4.90 5.00
CA SER A 101 -16.75 4.07 3.88
C SER A 101 -18.10 3.47 4.20
N PRO A 102 -19.03 3.37 3.22
CA PRO A 102 -20.30 2.72 3.45
C PRO A 102 -20.09 1.25 3.84
N PRO A 103 -20.91 0.70 4.74
CA PRO A 103 -20.93 -0.73 5.00
C PRO A 103 -21.21 -1.52 3.72
N HIS A 104 -20.80 -2.79 3.68
CA HIS A 104 -20.95 -3.62 2.48
C HIS A 104 -22.40 -4.00 2.14
N ASP A 105 -23.28 -3.94 3.11
CA ASP A 105 -24.72 -4.22 2.97
C ASP A 105 -25.55 -2.99 2.58
N VAL A 106 -24.89 -1.86 2.37
CA VAL A 106 -25.54 -0.61 1.96
C VAL A 106 -25.58 -0.52 0.43
N ASP A 107 -26.74 -0.15 -0.10
CA ASP A 107 -26.89 0.17 -1.53
C ASP A 107 -26.17 1.47 -1.86
N VAL A 108 -24.96 1.35 -2.42
CA VAL A 108 -24.13 2.49 -2.84
C VAL A 108 -24.66 3.21 -4.07
N ASP A 109 -25.68 2.67 -4.73
CA ASP A 109 -26.38 3.31 -5.85
C ASP A 109 -27.60 4.12 -5.37
N ASP A 110 -27.97 4.08 -4.07
CA ASP A 110 -28.99 4.94 -3.50
C ASP A 110 -28.46 6.39 -3.36
N PRO A 111 -29.05 7.38 -4.07
CA PRO A 111 -28.59 8.77 -4.01
C PRO A 111 -28.61 9.39 -2.61
N ARG A 112 -29.45 8.87 -1.69
CA ARG A 112 -29.51 9.35 -0.30
C ARG A 112 -28.26 8.93 0.49
N ILE A 113 -27.77 7.74 0.21
CA ILE A 113 -26.53 7.22 0.80
C ILE A 113 -25.34 8.02 0.29
N GLU A 114 -25.25 8.22 -1.01
CA GLU A 114 -24.22 9.06 -1.60
C GLU A 114 -24.21 10.47 -1.01
N ALA A 115 -25.38 11.12 -0.97
CA ALA A 115 -25.51 12.48 -0.42
C ALA A 115 -25.05 12.54 1.05
N HIS A 116 -25.47 11.57 1.88
CA HIS A 116 -25.10 11.51 3.29
C HIS A 116 -23.59 11.39 3.51
N TYR A 117 -22.93 10.45 2.81
CA TYR A 117 -21.49 10.28 2.98
C TYR A 117 -20.68 11.43 2.41
N LYS A 118 -21.10 12.00 1.28
CA LYS A 118 -20.46 13.18 0.69
C LYS A 118 -20.58 14.40 1.59
N GLU A 119 -21.74 14.64 2.23
CA GLU A 119 -21.95 15.74 3.17
C GLU A 119 -21.00 15.66 4.37
N ILE A 120 -20.92 14.49 5.04
CA ILE A 120 -20.02 14.27 6.17
C ILE A 120 -18.56 14.51 5.76
N LEU A 121 -18.14 13.98 4.63
CA LEU A 121 -16.77 14.15 4.17
C LEU A 121 -16.46 15.60 3.80
N ALA A 122 -17.40 16.30 3.16
CA ALA A 122 -17.25 17.72 2.83
C ALA A 122 -17.10 18.58 4.09
N GLU A 123 -17.89 18.31 5.13
CA GLU A 123 -17.78 19.01 6.42
C GLU A 123 -16.42 18.74 7.08
N THR A 124 -16.00 17.47 7.15
CA THR A 124 -14.70 17.08 7.71
C THR A 124 -13.53 17.74 6.97
N LEU A 125 -13.60 17.83 5.63
CA LEU A 125 -12.56 18.50 4.85
C LEU A 125 -12.54 20.01 5.09
N ARG A 126 -13.70 20.66 5.24
CA ARG A 126 -13.77 22.09 5.60
C ARG A 126 -13.19 22.35 7.00
N GLU A 127 -13.47 21.49 7.96
CA GLU A 127 -12.85 21.54 9.30
C GLU A 127 -11.33 21.36 9.23
N GLN A 128 -10.84 20.42 8.39
CA GLN A 128 -9.41 20.24 8.17
C GLN A 128 -8.76 21.47 7.56
N VAL A 129 -9.39 22.11 6.58
CA VAL A 129 -8.92 23.39 6.03
C VAL A 129 -8.83 24.45 7.11
N ALA A 130 -9.89 24.63 7.90
CA ALA A 130 -9.90 25.60 8.99
C ALA A 130 -8.82 25.31 10.06
N PHE A 131 -8.57 24.04 10.36
CA PHE A 131 -7.47 23.63 11.23
C PHE A 131 -6.11 24.02 10.65
N LEU A 132 -5.88 23.75 9.37
CA LEU A 132 -4.63 24.08 8.67
C LEU A 132 -4.40 25.60 8.63
N GLU A 133 -5.43 26.39 8.30
CA GLU A 133 -5.36 27.84 8.24
C GLU A 133 -5.02 28.44 9.60
N ARG A 134 -5.70 28.02 10.67
CA ARG A 134 -5.39 28.43 12.04
C ARG A 134 -3.98 28.09 12.46
N THR A 135 -3.53 26.88 12.15
CA THR A 135 -2.20 26.40 12.59
C THR A 135 -1.06 27.03 11.79
N LEU A 136 -1.28 27.29 10.51
CA LEU A 136 -0.25 27.88 9.62
C LEU A 136 -0.32 29.41 9.57
N GLY A 137 -1.37 30.04 10.11
CA GLY A 137 -1.56 31.48 10.10
C GLY A 137 -1.77 32.08 8.70
N ARG A 138 -2.27 31.29 7.75
CA ARG A 138 -2.51 31.75 6.36
C ARG A 138 -3.71 31.02 5.75
N PRO A 139 -4.45 31.66 4.83
CA PRO A 139 -5.53 31.01 4.10
C PRO A 139 -5.03 29.92 3.17
N MET A 140 -5.92 28.99 2.85
CA MET A 140 -5.67 27.96 1.84
C MET A 140 -5.59 28.59 0.44
N ASP A 141 -4.60 28.18 -0.32
CA ASP A 141 -4.47 28.53 -1.72
C ASP A 141 -5.27 27.53 -2.57
N THR A 142 -6.47 27.93 -2.96
CA THR A 142 -7.42 27.09 -3.73
C THR A 142 -6.90 26.73 -5.11
N GLU A 143 -6.19 27.65 -5.79
CA GLU A 143 -5.62 27.39 -7.11
C GLU A 143 -4.48 26.36 -7.04
N ARG A 144 -3.66 26.48 -6.02
CA ARG A 144 -2.60 25.49 -5.77
C ARG A 144 -3.18 24.12 -5.43
N LEU A 145 -4.26 24.06 -4.65
CA LEU A 145 -4.95 22.79 -4.37
C LEU A 145 -5.53 22.20 -5.66
N ARG A 146 -6.19 23.02 -6.49
CA ARG A 146 -6.73 22.59 -7.80
C ARG A 146 -5.64 22.03 -8.70
N SER A 147 -4.52 22.72 -8.81
CA SER A 147 -3.36 22.26 -9.59
C SER A 147 -2.79 20.94 -9.07
N ALA A 148 -2.65 20.80 -7.75
CA ALA A 148 -2.17 19.57 -7.13
C ALA A 148 -3.12 18.38 -7.36
N LEU A 149 -4.44 18.62 -7.34
CA LEU A 149 -5.43 17.59 -7.66
C LEU A 149 -5.36 17.15 -9.12
N GLY A 150 -5.17 18.09 -10.05
CA GLY A 150 -4.96 17.76 -11.46
C GLY A 150 -3.72 16.90 -11.68
N HIS A 151 -2.59 17.26 -11.07
CA HIS A 151 -1.37 16.45 -11.11
C HIS A 151 -1.57 15.06 -10.47
N ALA A 152 -2.26 14.99 -9.34
CA ALA A 152 -2.56 13.72 -8.69
C ALA A 152 -3.44 12.81 -9.55
N GLN A 153 -4.43 13.38 -10.24
CA GLN A 153 -5.29 12.63 -11.16
C GLN A 153 -4.49 12.07 -12.34
N GLU A 154 -3.65 12.87 -12.96
CA GLU A 154 -2.81 12.44 -14.06
C GLU A 154 -1.80 11.37 -13.62
N MET A 155 -1.16 11.57 -12.46
CA MET A 155 -0.22 10.60 -11.89
C MET A 155 -0.89 9.24 -11.63
N ILE A 156 -2.12 9.22 -11.11
CA ILE A 156 -2.89 7.98 -10.89
C ILE A 156 -3.23 7.31 -12.23
N ALA A 157 -3.57 8.07 -13.26
CA ALA A 157 -3.84 7.52 -14.59
C ALA A 157 -2.58 6.87 -15.19
N LEU A 158 -1.43 7.53 -15.13
CA LEU A 158 -0.16 6.97 -15.59
C LEU A 158 0.24 5.72 -14.82
N LEU A 159 0.04 5.71 -13.50
CA LEU A 159 0.31 4.52 -12.68
C LEU A 159 -0.63 3.35 -13.03
N TRP A 160 -1.89 3.63 -13.33
CA TRP A 160 -2.83 2.63 -13.83
C TRP A 160 -2.38 2.03 -15.18
N GLU A 161 -1.89 2.88 -16.09
CA GLU A 161 -1.30 2.41 -17.35
C GLU A 161 -0.10 1.50 -17.11
N ILE A 162 0.83 1.90 -16.25
CA ILE A 162 2.01 1.09 -15.88
C ILE A 162 1.58 -0.28 -15.31
N GLN A 163 0.62 -0.31 -14.38
CA GLN A 163 0.08 -1.55 -13.84
C GLN A 163 -0.51 -2.44 -14.96
N SER A 164 -1.21 -1.83 -15.90
CA SER A 164 -1.81 -2.54 -17.05
C SER A 164 -0.75 -3.12 -17.99
N LEU A 165 0.32 -2.38 -18.28
CA LEU A 165 1.44 -2.84 -19.10
C LEU A 165 2.17 -4.05 -18.51
N ARG A 166 2.17 -4.21 -17.18
CA ARG A 166 2.78 -5.37 -16.50
C ARG A 166 2.05 -6.70 -16.76
N ARG A 167 0.89 -6.67 -17.41
CA ARG A 167 0.19 -7.88 -17.90
C ARG A 167 0.92 -8.55 -19.06
N ALA A 168 1.79 -7.83 -19.77
CA ALA A 168 2.58 -8.37 -20.87
C ALA A 168 3.45 -9.56 -20.44
N VAL A 169 3.75 -10.44 -21.41
CA VAL A 169 4.68 -11.56 -21.26
C VAL A 169 5.73 -11.44 -22.37
N PRO A 170 7.00 -11.29 -22.03
CA PRO A 170 7.56 -11.20 -20.67
C PRO A 170 7.12 -9.92 -19.93
N CYS A 171 7.12 -9.99 -18.60
CA CYS A 171 6.73 -8.85 -17.75
C CYS A 171 7.80 -7.77 -17.78
N PRO A 172 7.46 -6.51 -18.14
CA PRO A 172 8.44 -5.44 -18.30
C PRO A 172 8.96 -4.85 -16.98
N MET A 173 8.23 -5.06 -15.85
CA MET A 173 8.52 -4.49 -14.55
C MET A 173 8.03 -5.42 -13.44
N GLY A 174 8.90 -5.82 -12.52
CA GLY A 174 8.60 -6.64 -11.35
C GLY A 174 8.17 -5.82 -10.12
N SER A 175 7.90 -6.54 -9.01
CA SER A 175 7.47 -5.91 -7.76
C SER A 175 8.53 -5.04 -7.10
N GLU A 176 9.83 -5.37 -7.19
CA GLU A 176 10.86 -4.50 -6.62
C GLU A 176 10.84 -3.11 -7.25
N ASP A 177 10.83 -3.07 -8.60
CA ASP A 177 10.76 -1.82 -9.36
C ASP A 177 9.45 -1.07 -9.07
N PHE A 178 8.32 -1.81 -8.95
CA PHE A 178 7.03 -1.21 -8.61
C PHE A 178 7.06 -0.56 -7.23
N PHE A 179 7.54 -1.26 -6.20
CA PHE A 179 7.60 -0.71 -4.86
C PHE A 179 8.56 0.48 -4.75
N THR A 180 9.71 0.43 -5.41
CA THR A 180 10.70 1.50 -5.37
C THR A 180 10.36 2.66 -6.32
N GLY A 181 9.98 2.35 -7.55
CA GLY A 181 9.77 3.33 -8.62
C GLY A 181 8.35 3.89 -8.69
N CYS A 182 7.35 3.16 -8.22
CA CYS A 182 5.96 3.63 -8.26
C CYS A 182 5.43 4.00 -6.88
N VAL A 183 5.56 3.12 -5.89
CA VAL A 183 4.93 3.32 -4.58
C VAL A 183 5.59 4.45 -3.80
N VAL A 184 6.91 4.56 -3.81
CA VAL A 184 7.62 5.64 -3.09
C VAL A 184 7.21 7.01 -3.64
N PRO A 185 7.28 7.31 -4.95
CA PRO A 185 6.77 8.58 -5.47
C PRO A 185 5.27 8.78 -5.23
N LEU A 186 4.44 7.75 -5.32
CA LEU A 186 3.01 7.83 -5.02
C LEU A 186 2.74 8.33 -3.59
N LEU A 187 3.53 7.87 -2.62
CA LEU A 187 3.34 8.23 -1.22
C LEU A 187 3.90 9.62 -0.86
N PHE A 188 4.95 10.08 -1.55
CA PHE A 188 5.68 11.29 -1.15
C PHE A 188 5.50 12.48 -2.08
N MET A 189 5.12 12.25 -3.34
CA MET A 189 5.10 13.26 -4.38
C MET A 189 3.74 13.40 -5.06
N LEU A 190 2.67 12.81 -4.46
CA LEU A 190 1.33 12.91 -5.01
C LEU A 190 0.90 14.38 -5.10
N GLY A 191 0.52 14.83 -6.31
CA GLY A 191 0.13 16.20 -6.59
C GLY A 191 1.28 17.12 -7.03
N GLU A 192 2.52 16.64 -7.04
CA GLU A 192 3.65 17.41 -7.55
C GLU A 192 3.81 17.22 -9.07
N ARG A 193 4.14 18.30 -9.77
CA ARG A 193 4.34 18.28 -11.22
C ARG A 193 5.50 17.36 -11.63
N GLU A 194 6.57 17.37 -10.85
CA GLU A 194 7.76 16.55 -11.08
C GLU A 194 7.45 15.06 -11.01
N ALA A 195 6.50 14.67 -10.19
CA ALA A 195 6.03 13.29 -10.13
C ALA A 195 5.29 12.89 -11.42
N VAL A 196 4.47 13.78 -11.97
CA VAL A 196 3.80 13.52 -13.26
C VAL A 196 4.83 13.33 -14.37
N GLU A 197 5.83 14.20 -14.47
CA GLU A 197 6.90 14.09 -15.45
C GLU A 197 7.68 12.78 -15.30
N TYR A 198 8.00 12.40 -14.07
CA TYR A 198 8.62 11.12 -13.77
C TYR A 198 7.77 9.93 -14.22
N PHE A 199 6.48 9.90 -13.87
CA PHE A 199 5.59 8.79 -14.23
C PHE A 199 5.34 8.69 -15.74
N ARG A 200 5.35 9.80 -16.47
CA ARG A 200 5.32 9.78 -17.94
C ARG A 200 6.56 9.07 -18.50
N CYS A 201 7.75 9.46 -18.06
CA CYS A 201 8.99 8.80 -18.48
C CYS A 201 9.00 7.30 -18.12
N LEU A 202 8.54 6.96 -16.92
CA LEU A 202 8.47 5.57 -16.48
C LEU A 202 7.48 4.75 -17.31
N ARG A 203 6.28 5.29 -17.59
CA ARG A 203 5.30 4.66 -18.44
C ARG A 203 5.85 4.42 -19.85
N ASP A 204 6.53 5.41 -20.41
CA ASP A 204 7.12 5.32 -21.75
C ASP A 204 8.21 4.26 -21.82
N GLU A 205 9.10 4.18 -20.81
CA GLU A 205 10.11 3.13 -20.68
C GLU A 205 9.46 1.73 -20.58
N VAL A 206 8.45 1.58 -19.72
CA VAL A 206 7.74 0.29 -19.56
C VAL A 206 7.03 -0.10 -20.86
N SER A 207 6.42 0.86 -21.57
CA SER A 207 5.78 0.64 -22.87
C SER A 207 6.78 0.23 -23.94
N ASP A 208 7.96 0.86 -24.00
CA ASP A 208 9.04 0.48 -24.91
C ASP A 208 9.54 -0.96 -24.65
N ARG A 209 9.69 -1.35 -23.39
CA ARG A 209 10.05 -2.72 -23.03
C ARG A 209 9.00 -3.72 -23.50
N VAL A 210 7.69 -3.42 -23.37
CA VAL A 210 6.63 -4.26 -23.90
C VAL A 210 6.76 -4.38 -25.42
N ALA A 211 6.93 -3.26 -26.14
CA ALA A 211 7.04 -3.25 -27.59
C ALA A 211 8.24 -4.06 -28.10
N ARG A 212 9.35 -4.08 -27.36
CA ARG A 212 10.56 -4.84 -27.70
C ARG A 212 10.58 -6.26 -27.13
N GLY A 213 9.57 -6.67 -26.37
CA GLY A 213 9.54 -7.97 -25.72
C GLY A 213 10.63 -8.15 -24.63
N VAL A 214 11.01 -7.07 -23.93
CA VAL A 214 12.03 -7.10 -22.89
C VAL A 214 11.40 -7.32 -21.53
N GLY A 215 11.70 -8.48 -20.93
CA GLY A 215 11.28 -8.83 -19.57
C GLY A 215 12.24 -8.32 -18.49
N VAL A 216 11.74 -8.20 -17.26
CA VAL A 216 12.54 -7.80 -16.09
C VAL A 216 13.50 -8.89 -15.64
N ILE A 217 13.20 -10.15 -15.92
CA ILE A 217 14.09 -11.30 -15.71
C ILE A 217 14.31 -12.05 -17.04
N PRO A 218 15.48 -12.67 -17.23
CA PRO A 218 15.82 -13.31 -18.51
C PRO A 218 15.05 -14.61 -18.79
N ASP A 219 14.60 -15.33 -17.74
CA ASP A 219 13.92 -16.62 -17.82
C ASP A 219 12.62 -16.58 -17.01
N GLU A 220 11.58 -15.99 -17.60
CA GLU A 220 10.25 -15.87 -16.97
C GLU A 220 9.47 -17.17 -17.10
N ARG A 221 9.50 -17.99 -16.05
CA ARG A 221 8.81 -19.29 -16.01
C ARG A 221 7.55 -19.29 -15.17
N PHE A 222 7.52 -18.47 -14.11
CA PHE A 222 6.44 -18.43 -13.13
C PHE A 222 6.04 -16.99 -12.84
N ARG A 223 4.75 -16.74 -12.87
CA ARG A 223 4.12 -15.44 -12.53
C ARG A 223 3.33 -15.59 -11.25
N LEU A 224 3.69 -14.85 -10.23
CA LEU A 224 3.10 -14.96 -8.90
C LEU A 224 2.37 -13.67 -8.51
N LEU A 225 1.26 -13.79 -7.79
CA LEU A 225 0.64 -12.66 -7.10
C LEU A 225 1.38 -12.40 -5.79
N TRP A 226 1.75 -11.14 -5.54
CA TRP A 226 2.17 -10.71 -4.21
C TRP A 226 0.98 -10.17 -3.42
N MET A 227 0.75 -10.70 -2.21
CA MET A 227 -0.29 -10.22 -1.31
C MET A 227 0.31 -9.76 0.01
N GLY A 228 -0.07 -8.55 0.43
CA GLY A 228 0.42 -7.93 1.66
C GLY A 228 1.44 -6.82 1.44
N ILE A 229 1.79 -6.12 2.52
CA ILE A 229 2.81 -5.07 2.48
C ILE A 229 4.18 -5.70 2.24
N PRO A 230 5.05 -5.13 1.39
CA PRO A 230 6.37 -5.71 1.16
C PRO A 230 7.26 -5.59 2.40
N PRO A 231 8.27 -6.45 2.55
CA PRO A 231 9.31 -6.29 3.55
C PRO A 231 10.25 -5.14 3.13
N TRP A 232 9.91 -3.90 3.52
CA TRP A 232 10.61 -2.70 3.07
C TRP A 232 12.13 -2.70 3.32
N TYR A 233 12.57 -3.42 4.34
CA TYR A 233 13.99 -3.61 4.66
C TYR A 233 14.69 -4.64 3.77
N ASN A 234 13.97 -5.36 2.92
CA ASN A 234 14.49 -6.45 2.11
C ASN A 234 13.76 -6.60 0.76
N LEU A 235 13.67 -5.52 -0.01
CA LEU A 235 13.06 -5.58 -1.36
C LEU A 235 13.89 -6.43 -2.33
N GLY A 236 15.19 -6.62 -2.08
CA GLY A 236 16.03 -7.56 -2.84
C GLY A 236 15.56 -9.02 -2.80
N PHE A 237 14.64 -9.37 -1.88
CA PHE A 237 13.94 -10.65 -1.90
C PHE A 237 13.26 -10.95 -3.25
N PHE A 238 12.65 -9.93 -3.87
CA PHE A 238 12.00 -10.10 -5.18
C PHE A 238 12.99 -10.49 -6.27
N ASN A 239 14.21 -9.94 -6.25
CA ASN A 239 15.28 -10.31 -7.16
C ASN A 239 15.76 -11.75 -6.92
N SER A 240 15.89 -12.15 -5.64
CA SER A 240 16.27 -13.53 -5.31
C SER A 240 15.22 -14.55 -5.79
N VAL A 241 13.94 -14.18 -5.81
CA VAL A 241 12.88 -14.98 -6.44
C VAL A 241 13.03 -14.97 -7.96
N GLY A 242 13.44 -13.84 -8.56
CA GLY A 242 13.75 -13.70 -9.97
C GLY A 242 14.84 -14.66 -10.46
N GLU A 243 15.87 -14.91 -9.65
CA GLU A 243 16.91 -15.92 -9.94
C GLU A 243 16.37 -17.35 -10.07
N LEU A 244 15.20 -17.61 -9.47
CA LEU A 244 14.48 -18.89 -9.61
C LEU A 244 13.57 -18.94 -10.85
N GLY A 245 13.58 -17.91 -11.70
CA GLY A 245 12.70 -17.80 -12.87
C GLY A 245 11.25 -17.43 -12.51
N ALA A 246 11.02 -16.84 -11.36
CA ALA A 246 9.71 -16.41 -10.91
C ALA A 246 9.68 -14.88 -10.64
N LEU A 247 8.56 -14.24 -10.96
CA LEU A 247 8.38 -12.82 -10.71
C LEU A 247 6.96 -12.50 -10.25
N PHE A 248 6.77 -11.29 -9.75
CA PHE A 248 5.48 -10.80 -9.30
C PHE A 248 5.03 -9.62 -10.20
N PRO A 249 4.12 -9.86 -11.16
CA PRO A 249 3.61 -8.81 -12.03
C PRO A 249 2.45 -8.01 -11.43
N ALA A 250 1.92 -8.43 -10.28
CA ALA A 250 0.80 -7.80 -9.60
C ALA A 250 0.93 -7.90 -8.08
N GLU A 251 0.48 -6.85 -7.38
CA GLU A 251 0.47 -6.71 -5.92
C GLU A 251 -0.89 -6.21 -5.43
N THR A 252 -1.37 -6.75 -4.30
CA THR A 252 -2.62 -6.27 -3.69
C THR A 252 -2.43 -4.97 -2.90
N SER A 253 -1.22 -4.71 -2.37
CA SER A 253 -0.92 -3.48 -1.65
C SER A 253 -0.46 -2.39 -2.60
N TYR A 254 -0.96 -1.16 -2.37
CA TYR A 254 -0.66 0.04 -3.17
C TYR A 254 -1.19 0.00 -4.60
N TYR A 255 -2.07 -0.94 -4.90
CA TYR A 255 -2.77 -0.97 -6.17
C TYR A 255 -3.66 0.28 -6.31
N VAL A 256 -3.58 0.93 -7.47
CA VAL A 256 -4.51 2.00 -7.83
C VAL A 256 -5.61 1.43 -8.72
N GLY A 257 -6.85 1.80 -8.44
CA GLY A 257 -7.98 1.46 -9.30
C GLY A 257 -7.95 2.26 -10.62
N ALA A 258 -8.87 1.95 -11.51
CA ALA A 258 -9.06 2.73 -12.72
C ALA A 258 -9.23 4.23 -12.38
N PRO A 259 -8.63 5.13 -13.17
CA PRO A 259 -8.78 6.55 -12.94
C PRO A 259 -10.26 6.95 -13.06
N VAL A 260 -10.70 7.85 -12.19
CA VAL A 260 -12.05 8.40 -12.19
C VAL A 260 -11.99 9.87 -12.61
N GLU A 261 -12.89 10.29 -13.46
CA GLU A 261 -13.03 11.70 -13.79
C GLU A 261 -13.65 12.46 -12.61
N ILE A 262 -13.05 13.60 -12.27
CA ILE A 262 -13.52 14.52 -11.23
C ILE A 262 -13.56 15.93 -11.79
N ASP A 263 -14.58 16.70 -11.38
CA ASP A 263 -14.66 18.11 -11.69
C ASP A 263 -13.77 18.91 -10.75
N LEU A 264 -12.78 19.62 -11.28
CA LEU A 264 -11.84 20.43 -10.52
C LEU A 264 -12.32 21.88 -10.30
N SER A 265 -13.53 22.23 -10.71
CA SER A 265 -14.08 23.59 -10.53
C SER A 265 -14.15 24.00 -9.04
N ASP A 266 -14.50 23.06 -8.15
CA ASP A 266 -14.39 23.18 -6.70
C ASP A 266 -13.45 22.07 -6.18
N PRO A 267 -12.25 22.40 -5.70
CA PRO A 267 -11.29 21.38 -5.27
C PRO A 267 -11.69 20.62 -4.01
N ILE A 268 -12.54 21.16 -3.15
CA ILE A 268 -13.06 20.43 -1.97
C ILE A 268 -14.09 19.40 -2.43
N GLU A 269 -15.05 19.82 -3.25
CA GLU A 269 -16.03 18.89 -3.82
C GLU A 269 -15.35 17.82 -4.72
N ALA A 270 -14.30 18.17 -5.42
CA ALA A 270 -13.46 17.21 -6.17
C ALA A 270 -12.85 16.12 -5.27
N LEU A 271 -12.34 16.49 -4.08
CA LEU A 271 -11.84 15.54 -3.08
C LEU A 271 -12.95 14.64 -2.55
N VAL A 272 -14.13 15.21 -2.27
CA VAL A 272 -15.31 14.48 -1.82
C VAL A 272 -15.73 13.45 -2.87
N ASP A 273 -15.91 13.90 -4.12
CA ASP A 273 -16.34 13.05 -5.22
C ASP A 273 -15.35 11.91 -5.51
N ARG A 274 -14.07 12.23 -5.54
CA ARG A 274 -13.01 11.23 -5.69
C ARG A 274 -13.04 10.17 -4.57
N SER A 275 -13.23 10.61 -3.33
CA SER A 275 -13.25 9.71 -2.17
C SER A 275 -14.47 8.79 -2.21
N TRP A 276 -15.64 9.35 -2.55
CA TRP A 276 -16.87 8.58 -2.74
C TRP A 276 -16.74 7.54 -3.85
N LYS A 277 -16.31 7.95 -5.04
CA LYS A 277 -16.11 7.04 -6.21
C LYS A 277 -15.14 5.90 -5.86
N ARG A 278 -14.09 6.19 -5.09
CA ARG A 278 -13.17 5.15 -4.61
C ARG A 278 -13.83 4.22 -3.59
N ALA A 279 -14.63 4.74 -2.66
CA ALA A 279 -15.36 3.93 -1.68
C ALA A 279 -16.37 3.01 -2.39
N VAL A 280 -17.13 3.52 -3.34
CA VAL A 280 -18.05 2.73 -4.19
C VAL A 280 -17.30 1.62 -4.92
N TRP A 281 -16.17 1.93 -5.53
CA TRP A 281 -15.35 0.93 -6.22
C TRP A 281 -14.91 -0.19 -5.28
N ILE A 282 -14.40 0.15 -4.08
CA ILE A 282 -13.99 -0.83 -3.07
C ILE A 282 -15.17 -1.68 -2.61
N THR A 283 -16.32 -1.05 -2.34
CA THR A 283 -17.54 -1.74 -1.88
C THR A 283 -18.05 -2.72 -2.94
N ARG A 284 -18.16 -2.31 -4.18
CA ARG A 284 -18.62 -3.19 -5.29
C ARG A 284 -17.69 -4.38 -5.49
N TRP A 285 -16.37 -4.18 -5.42
CA TRP A 285 -15.41 -5.25 -5.55
C TRP A 285 -15.29 -6.10 -4.28
N GLY A 286 -15.54 -5.55 -3.11
CA GLY A 286 -15.53 -6.26 -1.83
C GLY A 286 -16.78 -7.13 -1.62
N ALA A 287 -17.97 -6.61 -1.93
CA ALA A 287 -19.25 -7.25 -1.64
C ALA A 287 -19.46 -8.60 -2.36
N GLU A 288 -18.86 -8.80 -3.53
CA GLU A 288 -19.01 -10.04 -4.30
C GLU A 288 -18.12 -11.22 -3.81
N VAL A 289 -17.44 -11.06 -2.69
CA VAL A 289 -16.31 -11.90 -2.33
C VAL A 289 -16.48 -12.67 -1.04
N ILE A 290 -17.41 -12.27 -0.22
CA ILE A 290 -17.56 -12.85 1.10
C ILE A 290 -18.91 -13.55 1.14
N PRO A 291 -18.93 -14.84 1.55
CA PRO A 291 -20.19 -15.52 1.81
C PRO A 291 -21.07 -14.66 2.72
N GLU A 292 -22.36 -14.62 2.46
CA GLU A 292 -23.37 -13.81 3.19
C GLU A 292 -23.32 -13.95 4.72
N ASN A 293 -22.67 -14.98 5.23
CA ASN A 293 -22.53 -15.27 6.66
C ASN A 293 -21.18 -14.81 7.27
N LEU A 294 -20.30 -14.22 6.50
CA LEU A 294 -19.00 -13.70 6.99
C LEU A 294 -18.93 -12.21 6.73
N SER A 295 -19.17 -11.41 7.75
CA SER A 295 -19.05 -9.95 7.65
C SER A 295 -17.64 -9.55 7.24
N PRO A 296 -17.47 -8.81 6.13
CA PRO A 296 -16.17 -8.36 5.66
C PRO A 296 -15.70 -7.16 6.46
N SER A 297 -14.76 -7.35 7.34
CA SER A 297 -14.04 -6.25 7.99
C SER A 297 -12.76 -5.84 7.26
N GLY A 298 -12.55 -6.34 6.05
CA GLY A 298 -11.28 -6.21 5.35
C GLY A 298 -11.22 -5.08 4.33
N PHE A 299 -11.08 -3.86 4.77
CA PHE A 299 -10.96 -2.66 3.94
C PHE A 299 -9.74 -2.58 3.02
N SER A 300 -8.75 -3.41 3.19
CA SER A 300 -7.46 -3.27 2.51
C SER A 300 -7.14 -4.34 1.49
N GLN A 301 -7.99 -5.35 1.38
CA GLN A 301 -7.76 -6.44 0.43
C GLN A 301 -8.75 -6.30 -0.75
N PRO A 302 -8.27 -6.26 -2.00
CA PRO A 302 -9.16 -6.47 -3.14
C PRO A 302 -9.82 -7.82 -2.94
N GLY A 303 -11.12 -7.85 -3.16
CA GLY A 303 -11.88 -9.06 -2.99
C GLY A 303 -11.44 -10.20 -3.90
N THR A 304 -11.81 -11.43 -3.59
CA THR A 304 -11.43 -12.61 -4.37
C THR A 304 -11.85 -12.51 -5.83
N LYS A 305 -12.93 -11.82 -6.15
CA LYS A 305 -13.33 -11.57 -7.55
C LYS A 305 -12.25 -10.81 -8.31
N LEU A 306 -11.71 -9.72 -7.72
CA LEU A 306 -10.63 -8.96 -8.32
C LEU A 306 -9.36 -9.81 -8.44
N ILE A 307 -9.05 -10.62 -7.41
CA ILE A 307 -7.89 -11.51 -7.43
C ILE A 307 -8.06 -12.58 -8.53
N ARG A 308 -9.25 -13.16 -8.69
CA ARG A 308 -9.55 -14.10 -9.78
C ARG A 308 -9.38 -13.46 -11.15
N GLN A 309 -9.87 -12.24 -11.31
CA GLN A 309 -9.64 -11.49 -12.55
C GLN A 309 -8.14 -11.28 -12.79
N TRP A 310 -7.37 -10.93 -11.76
CA TRP A 310 -5.91 -10.78 -11.89
C TRP A 310 -5.20 -12.09 -12.21
N VAL A 311 -5.63 -13.22 -11.65
CA VAL A 311 -5.09 -14.53 -12.04
C VAL A 311 -5.16 -14.71 -13.55
N HIS A 312 -6.27 -14.36 -14.14
CA HIS A 312 -6.45 -14.42 -15.59
C HIS A 312 -5.67 -13.32 -16.32
N ASP A 313 -5.83 -12.05 -15.95
CA ASP A 313 -5.29 -10.89 -16.69
C ASP A 313 -3.75 -10.86 -16.66
N TYR A 314 -3.16 -11.21 -15.52
CA TYR A 314 -1.71 -11.26 -15.35
C TYR A 314 -1.13 -12.67 -15.61
N ARG A 315 -1.98 -13.64 -15.99
CA ARG A 315 -1.58 -15.05 -16.24
C ARG A 315 -0.79 -15.62 -15.07
N LEU A 316 -1.36 -15.52 -13.87
CA LEU A 316 -0.69 -15.92 -12.64
C LEU A 316 -0.73 -17.44 -12.47
N ASP A 317 0.37 -18.01 -12.02
CA ASP A 317 0.56 -19.43 -11.75
C ASP A 317 0.36 -19.81 -10.30
N GLY A 318 0.46 -18.82 -9.41
CA GLY A 318 0.36 -19.00 -7.96
C GLY A 318 0.31 -17.67 -7.22
N ALA A 319 0.19 -17.74 -5.90
CA ALA A 319 0.18 -16.57 -5.04
C ALA A 319 1.12 -16.73 -3.83
N VAL A 320 1.75 -15.63 -3.43
CA VAL A 320 2.55 -15.54 -2.22
C VAL A 320 1.96 -14.46 -1.33
N MET A 321 1.58 -14.85 -0.13
CA MET A 321 0.92 -14.00 0.85
C MET A 321 1.87 -13.72 2.01
N HIS A 322 2.31 -12.48 2.11
CA HIS A 322 3.10 -12.03 3.24
C HIS A 322 2.16 -11.68 4.40
N ARG A 323 2.08 -12.60 5.38
CA ARG A 323 1.38 -12.33 6.64
C ARG A 323 2.25 -11.43 7.49
N THR A 324 1.91 -10.15 7.49
CA THR A 324 2.62 -9.15 8.28
C THR A 324 2.17 -9.25 9.73
N ARG A 325 3.05 -9.72 10.64
CA ARG A 325 2.74 -10.01 12.04
C ARG A 325 2.07 -8.84 12.76
N SER A 326 2.60 -7.64 12.60
CA SER A 326 2.12 -6.44 13.28
C SER A 326 1.04 -5.66 12.52
N CYS A 327 0.55 -6.16 11.36
CA CYS A 327 -0.46 -5.49 10.56
C CYS A 327 -1.71 -6.32 10.39
N ARG A 328 -2.74 -6.06 11.19
CA ARG A 328 -4.03 -6.76 11.08
C ARG A 328 -4.75 -6.48 9.77
N ALA A 329 -4.67 -5.24 9.28
CA ALA A 329 -5.40 -4.80 8.10
C ALA A 329 -5.08 -5.61 6.84
N VAL A 330 -3.80 -5.96 6.60
CA VAL A 330 -3.40 -6.73 5.40
C VAL A 330 -3.28 -8.24 5.65
N SER A 331 -3.29 -8.67 6.90
CA SER A 331 -3.18 -10.10 7.24
C SER A 331 -4.55 -10.77 7.44
N TRP A 332 -5.62 -9.97 7.50
CA TRP A 332 -6.98 -10.46 7.66
C TRP A 332 -7.45 -11.18 6.39
N GLY A 333 -8.07 -12.34 6.57
CA GLY A 333 -8.70 -13.08 5.46
C GLY A 333 -7.75 -13.83 4.52
N GLN A 334 -6.42 -13.75 4.67
CA GLN A 334 -5.47 -14.41 3.77
C GLN A 334 -5.68 -15.92 3.66
N VAL A 335 -6.08 -16.60 4.74
CA VAL A 335 -6.36 -18.04 4.72
C VAL A 335 -7.59 -18.37 3.84
N HIS A 336 -8.63 -17.54 3.90
CA HIS A 336 -9.81 -17.71 3.05
C HIS A 336 -9.46 -17.53 1.57
N ILE A 337 -8.69 -16.48 1.25
CA ILE A 337 -8.24 -16.23 -0.11
C ILE A 337 -7.35 -17.38 -0.61
N LYS A 338 -6.42 -17.86 0.22
CA LYS A 338 -5.59 -19.03 -0.09
C LYS A 338 -6.44 -20.25 -0.46
N ASN A 339 -7.39 -20.60 0.39
CA ASN A 339 -8.24 -21.76 0.18
C ASN A 339 -9.02 -21.65 -1.13
N GLN A 340 -9.61 -20.48 -1.41
CA GLN A 340 -10.34 -20.24 -2.66
C GLN A 340 -9.43 -20.34 -3.90
N LEU A 341 -8.22 -19.80 -3.84
CA LEU A 341 -7.26 -19.92 -4.95
C LEU A 341 -6.85 -21.39 -5.16
N GLU A 342 -6.62 -22.15 -4.08
CA GLU A 342 -6.25 -23.57 -4.17
C GLU A 342 -7.39 -24.43 -4.71
N GLU A 343 -8.65 -24.14 -4.36
CA GLU A 343 -9.84 -24.78 -4.93
C GLU A 343 -9.94 -24.55 -6.45
N GLU A 344 -9.43 -23.42 -6.94
CA GLU A 344 -9.34 -23.08 -8.37
C GLU A 344 -8.05 -23.60 -9.05
N GLY A 345 -7.24 -24.34 -8.34
CA GLY A 345 -6.00 -24.93 -8.85
C GLY A 345 -4.85 -23.93 -8.94
N ILE A 346 -4.89 -22.84 -8.17
CA ILE A 346 -3.84 -21.82 -8.04
C ILE A 346 -3.06 -22.06 -6.73
N PRO A 347 -1.90 -22.73 -6.76
CA PRO A 347 -1.09 -23.00 -5.57
C PRO A 347 -0.72 -21.70 -4.86
N SER A 348 -0.86 -21.66 -3.54
CA SER A 348 -0.70 -20.45 -2.75
C SER A 348 0.12 -20.70 -1.48
N LEU A 349 1.05 -19.79 -1.19
CA LEU A 349 1.91 -19.82 -0.02
C LEU A 349 1.56 -18.66 0.92
N ILE A 350 1.40 -18.92 2.21
CA ILE A 350 1.44 -17.91 3.26
C ILE A 350 2.74 -18.08 4.04
N PHE A 351 3.53 -17.02 4.15
CA PHE A 351 4.64 -16.96 5.10
C PHE A 351 4.50 -15.75 6.02
N GLU A 352 5.04 -15.84 7.22
CA GLU A 352 4.96 -14.78 8.21
C GLU A 352 6.29 -14.06 8.36
N SER A 353 6.23 -12.72 8.33
CA SER A 353 7.31 -11.86 8.79
C SER A 353 6.73 -10.48 9.19
N ASP A 354 7.49 -9.41 9.07
CA ASP A 354 7.00 -8.07 9.33
C ASP A 354 7.39 -7.12 8.19
N MET A 355 6.67 -6.00 8.05
CA MET A 355 6.89 -5.03 6.98
C MET A 355 8.06 -4.07 7.24
N ALA A 356 8.35 -3.75 8.52
CA ALA A 356 9.41 -2.80 8.90
C ALA A 356 10.33 -3.33 9.99
N ASP A 357 9.95 -4.39 10.72
CA ASP A 357 10.74 -5.03 11.76
C ASP A 357 11.40 -6.31 11.22
N PRO A 358 12.71 -6.31 10.95
CA PRO A 358 13.38 -7.44 10.29
C PRO A 358 13.62 -8.65 11.21
N ARG A 359 13.32 -8.58 12.50
CA ARG A 359 13.64 -9.65 13.47
C ARG A 359 12.92 -10.97 13.19
N SER A 360 11.78 -10.93 12.50
CA SER A 360 11.02 -12.13 12.12
C SER A 360 11.37 -12.67 10.73
N TRP A 361 12.31 -12.04 10.01
CA TRP A 361 12.71 -12.48 8.67
C TRP A 361 13.73 -13.62 8.72
N ALA A 362 13.41 -14.72 8.05
CA ALA A 362 14.26 -15.91 7.95
C ALA A 362 14.49 -16.29 6.48
N ASP A 363 15.53 -15.73 5.84
CA ASP A 363 15.81 -15.87 4.41
C ASP A 363 15.76 -17.33 3.92
N SER A 364 16.47 -18.24 4.58
CA SER A 364 16.57 -19.63 4.17
C SER A 364 15.24 -20.38 4.22
N ILE A 365 14.43 -20.10 5.24
CA ILE A 365 13.11 -20.71 5.43
C ILE A 365 12.16 -20.19 4.35
N ILE A 366 12.07 -18.87 4.19
CA ILE A 366 11.16 -18.23 3.22
C ILE A 366 11.52 -18.67 1.79
N MET A 367 12.81 -18.63 1.42
CA MET A 367 13.26 -19.08 0.10
C MET A 367 13.04 -20.59 -0.12
N GLY A 368 13.14 -21.40 0.94
CA GLY A 368 12.79 -22.82 0.88
C GLY A 368 11.30 -23.04 0.59
N GLN A 369 10.42 -22.29 1.24
CA GLN A 369 8.97 -22.31 0.99
C GLN A 369 8.63 -21.84 -0.44
N ILE A 370 9.30 -20.78 -0.95
CA ILE A 370 9.13 -20.34 -2.34
C ILE A 370 9.51 -21.45 -3.32
N ARG A 371 10.66 -22.11 -3.14
CA ARG A 371 11.06 -23.24 -4.00
C ARG A 371 10.01 -24.35 -3.98
N GLY A 372 9.50 -24.72 -2.80
CA GLY A 372 8.42 -25.71 -2.69
C GLY A 372 7.15 -25.31 -3.44
N LEU A 373 6.75 -24.03 -3.39
CA LEU A 373 5.64 -23.50 -4.18
C LEU A 373 5.90 -23.66 -5.70
N LEU A 374 7.08 -23.26 -6.17
CA LEU A 374 7.43 -23.36 -7.60
C LEU A 374 7.47 -24.80 -8.08
N GLU A 375 7.94 -25.74 -7.26
CA GLU A 375 7.91 -27.18 -7.54
C GLU A 375 6.47 -27.71 -7.64
N ALA A 376 5.57 -27.28 -6.74
CA ALA A 376 4.15 -27.65 -6.79
C ALA A 376 3.49 -27.13 -8.07
N ILE A 377 3.73 -25.87 -8.44
CA ILE A 377 3.23 -25.29 -9.70
C ILE A 377 3.73 -26.08 -10.91
N ALA A 378 5.03 -26.39 -10.96
CA ALA A 378 5.64 -27.15 -12.06
C ALA A 378 5.08 -28.59 -12.16
N SER A 379 4.80 -29.23 -11.04
CA SER A 379 4.21 -30.58 -10.99
C SER A 379 2.77 -30.58 -11.50
N GLY A 380 1.93 -29.65 -11.04
CA GLY A 380 0.56 -29.51 -11.52
C GLY A 380 0.46 -29.18 -13.01
N ARG A 381 1.41 -28.43 -13.58
CA ARG A 381 1.49 -28.20 -15.03
C ARG A 381 1.80 -29.51 -15.80
N ARG A 382 2.72 -30.34 -15.29
CA ARG A 382 3.05 -31.65 -15.90
C ARG A 382 1.88 -32.62 -15.87
N GLU A 383 1.12 -32.64 -14.78
CA GLU A 383 -0.06 -33.51 -14.65
C GLU A 383 -1.16 -33.08 -15.64
N ARG A 384 -1.47 -31.81 -15.74
CA ARG A 384 -2.43 -31.28 -16.73
C ARG A 384 -2.02 -31.58 -18.16
N ALA A 385 -0.74 -31.43 -18.49
CA ALA A 385 -0.22 -31.74 -19.83
C ALA A 385 -0.23 -33.23 -20.18
N ARG A 386 -0.30 -34.12 -19.19
CA ARG A 386 -0.44 -35.57 -19.40
C ARG A 386 -1.90 -36.03 -19.50
N ALA A 387 -2.84 -35.23 -19.00
CA ALA A 387 -4.26 -35.51 -19.02
C ALA A 387 -4.98 -34.93 -20.26
N SER A 388 -4.35 -34.01 -20.97
CA SER A 388 -4.80 -33.45 -22.26
C SER A 388 -4.24 -34.23 -23.42
#